data_3b0d843f5219242afc4f5a1df675ef3b
#
_entry.id   3b0d843f5219242afc4f5a1df675ef3b
#
_cell.length_a   1.000
_cell.length_b   1.000
_cell.length_c   1.000
_cell.angle_alpha   90.00
_cell.angle_beta   90.00
_cell.angle_gamma   90.00
#
_symmetry.space_group_name_H-M   'P 1'
#
loop_
_entity.id
_entity.type
_entity.pdbx_description
1 polymer ?
#
loop_
_entity_poly.entity_id
_entity_poly.type
_entity_poly.pdbx_seq_one_letter_code
_entity_poly.pdbx_strand_id
1 'polypeptide(L)' 'MIPEITDKNLHLLLPGKVVAVVEQYLKDHPMSPIDALRQFYASNTYRELEQEHTKLWHHGPVALYEDYLEMA' A
#
# COMPACT_ATOMS: atom_id res chain seq x y z
N MET A 1 4.90 6.67 22.85
CA MET A 1 5.92 7.13 21.88
C MET A 1 5.81 6.32 20.59
N ILE A 2 5.82 7.01 19.46
CA ILE A 2 5.76 6.33 18.16
C ILE A 2 7.18 5.98 17.74
N PRO A 3 7.49 4.70 17.50
CA PRO A 3 8.84 4.34 17.08
C PRO A 3 9.16 4.90 15.69
N GLU A 4 10.40 5.23 15.49
CA GLU A 4 10.87 5.69 14.19
C GLU A 4 10.75 4.56 13.17
N ILE A 5 10.24 4.87 11.98
CA ILE A 5 10.14 3.89 10.90
C ILE A 5 11.46 3.82 10.16
N THR A 6 12.00 2.62 10.08
CA THR A 6 13.26 2.33 9.39
C THR A 6 13.06 1.14 8.46
N ASP A 7 14.06 0.84 7.63
CA ASP A 7 14.00 -0.34 6.76
C ASP A 7 13.79 -1.63 7.56
N LYS A 8 14.22 -1.64 8.81
CA LYS A 8 14.12 -2.83 9.65
C LYS A 8 12.70 -3.09 10.15
N ASN A 9 11.92 -2.05 10.39
CA ASN A 9 10.57 -2.21 10.95
C ASN A 9 9.44 -1.83 9.99
N LEU A 10 9.76 -1.32 8.81
CA LEU A 10 8.75 -0.96 7.82
C LEU A 10 7.87 -2.16 7.45
N HIS A 11 8.45 -3.35 7.36
CA HIS A 11 7.70 -4.55 7.01
C HIS A 11 6.57 -4.88 7.99
N LEU A 12 6.65 -4.36 9.22
CA LEU A 12 5.59 -4.55 10.21
C LEU A 12 4.38 -3.66 9.88
N LEU A 13 4.60 -2.57 9.17
CA LEU A 13 3.56 -1.63 8.81
C LEU A 13 2.88 -1.98 7.47
N LEU A 14 3.62 -2.61 6.57
CA LEU A 14 3.15 -2.86 5.20
C LEU A 14 1.86 -3.66 5.09
N PRO A 15 1.66 -4.77 5.83
CA PRO A 15 0.43 -5.54 5.68
C PRO A 15 -0.83 -4.72 5.93
N GLY A 16 -0.82 -3.87 6.96
CA GLY A 16 -1.95 -3.01 7.26
C GLY A 16 -2.20 -2.00 6.15
N LYS A 17 -1.15 -1.42 5.60
CA LYS A 17 -1.26 -0.47 4.50
C LYS A 17 -1.82 -1.15 3.24
N VAL A 18 -1.33 -2.34 2.92
CA VAL A 18 -1.78 -3.09 1.75
C VAL A 18 -3.27 -3.40 1.86
N VAL A 19 -3.71 -3.92 3.01
CA VAL A 19 -5.11 -4.25 3.23
C VAL A 19 -6.00 -3.01 3.07
N ALA A 20 -5.58 -1.90 3.65
CA ALA A 20 -6.37 -0.66 3.59
C ALA A 20 -6.53 -0.16 2.15
N VAL A 21 -5.47 -0.20 1.34
CA VAL A 21 -5.54 0.22 -0.06
C VAL A 21 -6.40 -0.74 -0.88
N VAL A 22 -6.23 -2.04 -0.67
CA VAL A 22 -7.02 -3.05 -1.39
C VAL A 22 -8.50 -2.94 -1.06
N GLU A 23 -8.85 -2.66 0.20
CA GLU A 23 -10.23 -2.44 0.57
C GLU A 23 -10.84 -1.25 -0.16
N GLN A 24 -10.10 -0.14 -0.28
CA GLN A 24 -10.56 1.01 -1.05
C GLN A 24 -10.75 0.66 -2.52
N TYR A 25 -9.81 -0.08 -3.08
CA TYR A 25 -9.87 -0.49 -4.48
C TYR A 25 -11.11 -1.35 -4.76
N LEU A 26 -11.41 -2.28 -3.87
CA LEU A 26 -12.54 -3.20 -4.04
C LEU A 26 -13.89 -2.50 -3.98
N LYS A 27 -13.98 -1.33 -3.35
CA LYS A 27 -15.23 -0.55 -3.34
C LYS A 27 -15.57 -0.02 -4.72
N ASP A 28 -14.55 0.32 -5.51
CA ASP A 28 -14.74 0.91 -6.84
C ASP A 28 -14.58 -0.11 -7.97
N HIS A 29 -13.86 -1.21 -7.70
CA HIS A 29 -13.52 -2.21 -8.72
C HIS A 29 -13.84 -3.61 -8.18
N PRO A 30 -15.09 -4.09 -8.35
CA PRO A 30 -15.45 -5.42 -7.86
C PRO A 30 -14.62 -6.52 -8.49
N MET A 31 -13.94 -7.29 -7.62
CA MET A 31 -13.16 -8.45 -8.05
C MET A 31 -12.87 -9.30 -6.82
N SER A 32 -12.24 -10.46 -7.04
CA SER A 32 -11.82 -11.31 -5.94
C SER A 32 -10.77 -10.58 -5.08
N PRO A 33 -10.90 -10.61 -3.74
CA PRO A 33 -9.89 -10.02 -2.87
C PRO A 33 -8.48 -10.55 -3.11
N ILE A 34 -8.35 -11.84 -3.42
CA ILE A 34 -7.04 -12.42 -3.71
C ILE A 34 -6.44 -11.84 -4.98
N ASP A 35 -7.26 -11.66 -6.00
CA ASP A 35 -6.80 -11.07 -7.26
C ASP A 35 -6.39 -9.61 -7.07
N ALA A 36 -7.17 -8.86 -6.28
CA ALA A 36 -6.83 -7.48 -5.97
C ALA A 36 -5.52 -7.37 -5.20
N LEU A 37 -5.28 -8.27 -4.25
CA LEU A 37 -4.02 -8.32 -3.51
C LEU A 37 -2.85 -8.60 -4.44
N ARG A 38 -2.97 -9.61 -5.30
CA ARG A 38 -1.90 -9.98 -6.25
C ARG A 38 -1.58 -8.82 -7.18
N GLN A 39 -2.61 -8.14 -7.66
CA GLN A 39 -2.44 -7.01 -8.54
C GLN A 39 -1.70 -5.87 -7.84
N PHE A 40 -2.04 -5.59 -6.58
CA PHE A 40 -1.38 -4.54 -5.83
C PHE A 40 0.07 -4.89 -5.54
N TYR A 41 0.35 -6.13 -5.12
CA TYR A 41 1.72 -6.57 -4.84
C TYR A 41 2.61 -6.51 -6.08
N ALA A 42 2.05 -6.66 -7.27
CA ALA A 42 2.80 -6.56 -8.52
C ALA A 42 2.95 -5.13 -9.02
N SER A 43 2.34 -4.16 -8.34
CA SER A 43 2.30 -2.77 -8.80
C SER A 43 3.57 -1.99 -8.46
N ASN A 44 3.80 -0.91 -9.20
CA ASN A 44 4.88 0.01 -8.90
C ASN A 44 4.65 0.73 -7.56
N THR A 45 3.38 0.97 -7.21
CA THR A 45 3.03 1.58 -5.93
C THR A 45 3.55 0.73 -4.76
N TYR A 46 3.32 -0.58 -4.80
CA TYR A 46 3.82 -1.45 -3.74
C TYR A 46 5.35 -1.49 -3.74
N ARG A 47 5.96 -1.53 -4.91
CA ARG A 47 7.42 -1.52 -5.01
C ARG A 47 8.02 -0.30 -4.33
N GLU A 48 7.39 0.86 -4.50
CA GLU A 48 7.86 2.08 -3.85
C GLU A 48 7.45 2.14 -2.38
N LEU A 49 6.28 1.62 -2.04
CA LEU A 49 5.81 1.59 -0.66
C LEU A 49 6.77 0.80 0.25
N GLU A 50 7.35 -0.28 -0.25
CA GLU A 50 8.28 -1.09 0.54
C GLU A 50 9.66 -0.46 0.70
N GLN A 51 9.92 0.66 0.02
CA GLN A 51 11.18 1.41 0.16
C GLN A 51 10.99 2.50 1.20
N GLU A 52 11.73 2.44 2.30
CA GLU A 52 11.59 3.42 3.38
C GLU A 52 11.85 4.85 2.88
N HIS A 53 12.83 5.03 2.00
CA HIS A 53 13.24 6.35 1.55
C HIS A 53 12.20 7.09 0.70
N THR A 54 11.23 6.39 0.12
CA THR A 54 10.17 7.03 -0.68
C THR A 54 9.15 7.73 0.20
N LYS A 55 9.06 7.34 1.47
CA LYS A 55 8.11 7.89 2.45
C LYS A 55 6.64 7.64 2.11
N LEU A 56 6.34 6.76 1.16
CA LEU A 56 4.96 6.43 0.82
C LEU A 56 4.21 5.83 2.01
N TRP A 57 4.92 5.18 2.90
CA TRP A 57 4.31 4.60 4.09
C TRP A 57 3.72 5.64 5.04
N HIS A 58 4.04 6.93 4.85
CA HIS A 58 3.41 8.04 5.59
C HIS A 58 1.98 8.29 5.13
N HIS A 59 1.66 7.93 3.90
CA HIS A 59 0.35 8.23 3.33
C HIS A 59 -0.74 7.39 3.97
N GLY A 60 -1.91 7.98 4.19
CA GLY A 60 -3.09 7.24 4.62
C GLY A 60 -3.66 6.41 3.47
N PRO A 61 -4.67 5.57 3.78
CA PRO A 61 -5.22 4.66 2.77
C PRO A 61 -5.76 5.35 1.52
N VAL A 62 -6.41 6.49 1.68
CA VAL A 62 -6.99 7.21 0.53
C VAL A 62 -5.88 7.76 -0.36
N ALA A 63 -4.85 8.37 0.23
CA ALA A 63 -3.74 8.92 -0.54
C ALA A 63 -2.97 7.82 -1.27
N LEU A 64 -2.74 6.68 -0.62
CA LEU A 64 -2.09 5.54 -1.25
C LEU A 64 -2.93 4.96 -2.39
N TYR A 65 -4.24 4.93 -2.23
CA TYR A 65 -5.13 4.46 -3.27
C TYR A 65 -5.05 5.39 -4.50
N GLU A 66 -5.05 6.69 -4.28
CA GLU A 66 -4.91 7.66 -5.36
C GLU A 66 -3.57 7.49 -6.09
N ASP A 67 -2.48 7.30 -5.33
CA ASP A 67 -1.16 7.03 -5.90
C ASP A 67 -1.19 5.76 -6.74
N TYR A 68 -1.86 4.73 -6.25
CA TYR A 68 -1.98 3.46 -6.96
C TYR A 68 -2.69 3.64 -8.30
N LEU A 69 -3.78 4.39 -8.31
CA LEU A 69 -4.52 4.66 -9.56
C LEU A 69 -3.66 5.43 -10.56
N GLU A 70 -2.87 6.38 -10.10
CA GLU A 70 -2.00 7.17 -10.98
C GLU A 70 -0.87 6.34 -11.58
N MET A 71 -0.34 5.38 -10.82
CA MET A 71 0.79 4.55 -11.27
C MET A 71 0.36 3.32 -12.04
N ALA A 72 -0.93 3.01 -12.00
CA ALA A 72 -1.45 1.79 -12.65
C ALA A 72 -1.43 1.88 -14.15
#